data_99827ba58f9c1d9822ad467536d24cb0
#
_entry.id   99827ba58f9c1d9822ad467536d24cb0
#
_cell.length_a   1.000
_cell.length_b   1.000
_cell.length_c   1.000
_cell.angle_alpha   90.00
_cell.angle_beta   90.00
_cell.angle_gamma   90.00
#
_symmetry.space_group_name_H-M   'P 1'
#
loop_
_entity.id
_entity.type
_entity.pdbx_description
1 polymer ?
#
loop_
_entity_poly.entity_id
_entity_poly.type
_entity_poly.pdbx_seq_one_letter_code
_entity_poly.pdbx_strand_id
1 'polypeptide(L)'
;MELITKKLKIESIIKSIMLAILGTIIITISAKIKIPFYPVPMTMQTFVILLLGISLGHKMGLATVTLYLLEGIFGLPVFANSPEKGIGLVYFTGPTMGYLIGFLIAVYFAGSFKFDKGMLNTFLKLIVSVSFIYIVGSIWLGMLIGWDKPIFKIGVQPFLLAELFKILLLLFLTPKLLRVKKLLKIS
;
A
#
# COMPACT_ATOMS: atom_id res chain seq x y z
N MET A 1 18.12 7.32 35.75
CA MET A 1 17.21 7.95 34.74
C MET A 1 17.59 7.51 33.34
N GLU A 2 18.85 7.50 32.96
CA GLU A 2 19.35 7.13 31.61
C GLU A 2 19.03 5.67 31.19
N LEU A 3 19.13 4.72 32.09
CA LEU A 3 18.81 3.32 31.81
C LEU A 3 17.33 3.10 31.52
N ILE A 4 16.45 3.84 32.19
CA ILE A 4 14.98 3.75 31.95
C ILE A 4 14.62 4.33 30.58
N THR A 5 15.19 5.47 30.23
CA THR A 5 14.95 6.10 28.91
C THR A 5 15.48 5.21 27.77
N LYS A 6 16.65 4.57 27.96
CA LYS A 6 17.24 3.63 27.01
C LYS A 6 16.33 2.39 26.83
N LYS A 7 15.81 1.83 27.93
CA LYS A 7 14.88 0.69 27.89
C LYS A 7 13.59 1.01 27.13
N LEU A 8 12.95 2.16 27.43
CA LEU A 8 11.74 2.61 26.75
C LEU A 8 11.96 2.84 25.25
N LYS A 9 13.13 3.35 24.86
CA LYS A 9 13.49 3.53 23.45
C LYS A 9 13.64 2.20 22.73
N ILE A 10 14.27 1.22 23.35
CA ILE A 10 14.44 -0.15 22.78
C ILE A 10 13.07 -0.81 22.60
N GLU A 11 12.20 -0.77 23.59
CA GLU A 11 10.84 -1.34 23.50
C GLU A 11 10.02 -0.69 22.36
N SER A 12 10.14 0.63 22.18
CA SER A 12 9.50 1.34 21.06
C SER A 12 10.02 0.90 19.70
N ILE A 13 11.33 0.68 19.55
CA ILE A 13 11.95 0.19 18.31
C ILE A 13 11.47 -1.22 18.00
N ILE A 14 11.52 -2.13 18.98
CA ILE A 14 11.06 -3.52 18.80
C ILE A 14 9.59 -3.54 18.37
N LYS A 15 8.73 -2.76 19.02
CA LYS A 15 7.32 -2.63 18.65
C LYS A 15 7.16 -2.16 17.21
N SER A 16 7.94 -1.18 16.78
CA SER A 16 7.88 -0.64 15.41
C SER A 16 8.29 -1.69 14.37
N ILE A 17 9.36 -2.45 14.66
CA ILE A 17 9.82 -3.54 13.80
C ILE A 17 8.75 -4.63 13.68
N MET A 18 8.16 -5.06 14.80
CA MET A 18 7.09 -6.07 14.82
C MET A 18 5.87 -5.61 14.02
N LEU A 19 5.47 -4.34 14.15
CA LEU A 19 4.36 -3.78 13.38
C LEU A 19 4.67 -3.70 11.89
N ALA A 20 5.91 -3.38 11.51
CA ALA A 20 6.32 -3.37 10.11
C ALA A 20 6.28 -4.78 9.52
N ILE A 21 6.84 -5.79 10.20
CA ILE A 21 6.82 -7.18 9.76
C ILE A 21 5.37 -7.69 9.65
N LEU A 22 4.52 -7.43 10.64
CA LEU A 22 3.11 -7.81 10.57
C LEU A 22 2.43 -7.14 9.37
N GLY A 23 2.75 -5.87 9.12
CA GLY A 23 2.23 -5.13 7.96
C GLY A 23 2.66 -5.75 6.63
N THR A 24 3.94 -6.16 6.48
CA THR A 24 4.41 -6.81 5.23
C THR A 24 3.73 -8.17 5.01
N ILE A 25 3.49 -8.94 6.07
CA ILE A 25 2.73 -10.20 6.00
C ILE A 25 1.31 -9.94 5.49
N ILE A 26 0.61 -8.92 6.02
CA ILE A 26 -0.74 -8.58 5.61
C ILE A 26 -0.76 -8.11 4.14
N ILE A 27 0.22 -7.30 3.71
CA ILE A 27 0.36 -6.88 2.31
C ILE A 27 0.58 -8.12 1.43
N THR A 28 1.45 -9.04 1.81
CA THR A 28 1.75 -10.26 1.08
C THR A 28 0.51 -11.15 0.93
N ILE A 29 -0.24 -11.37 1.99
CA ILE A 29 -1.51 -12.12 1.93
C ILE A 29 -2.48 -11.42 0.97
N SER A 30 -2.62 -10.11 1.07
CA SER A 30 -3.51 -9.32 0.20
C SER A 30 -3.08 -9.34 -1.27
N ALA A 31 -1.80 -9.51 -1.55
CA ALA A 31 -1.25 -9.69 -2.90
C ALA A 31 -1.69 -11.02 -3.52
N LYS A 32 -1.87 -12.06 -2.71
CA LYS A 32 -2.31 -13.38 -3.18
C LYS A 32 -3.83 -13.48 -3.37
N ILE A 33 -4.59 -12.57 -2.77
CA ILE A 33 -6.03 -12.41 -3.04
C ILE A 33 -6.17 -11.58 -4.32
N LYS A 34 -6.21 -12.27 -5.46
CA LYS A 34 -6.18 -11.63 -6.79
C LYS A 34 -7.22 -12.18 -7.75
N ILE A 35 -7.72 -11.31 -8.63
CA ILE A 35 -8.42 -11.65 -9.86
C ILE A 35 -7.41 -11.46 -11.00
N PRO A 36 -7.16 -12.49 -11.82
CA PRO A 36 -6.16 -12.41 -12.88
C PRO A 36 -6.64 -11.54 -14.03
N PHE A 37 -6.16 -10.30 -14.08
CA PHE A 37 -6.24 -9.44 -15.25
C PHE A 37 -4.87 -9.35 -15.91
N TYR A 38 -4.87 -9.11 -17.21
CA TYR A 38 -3.65 -8.86 -17.97
C TYR A 38 -3.63 -7.41 -18.47
N PRO A 39 -2.49 -6.71 -18.38
CA PRO A 39 -1.16 -7.12 -17.91
C PRO A 39 -0.97 -7.05 -16.39
N VAL A 40 -1.86 -6.39 -15.66
CA VAL A 40 -1.77 -6.14 -14.22
C VAL A 40 -2.92 -6.84 -13.49
N PRO A 41 -2.65 -7.67 -12.46
CA PRO A 41 -3.70 -8.34 -11.71
C PRO A 41 -4.44 -7.36 -10.78
N MET A 42 -5.73 -7.57 -10.58
CA MET A 42 -6.50 -6.91 -9.53
C MET A 42 -6.24 -7.62 -8.20
N THR A 43 -5.81 -6.88 -7.18
CA THR A 43 -5.50 -7.44 -5.85
C THR A 43 -6.18 -6.67 -4.73
N MET A 44 -6.16 -7.23 -3.51
CA MET A 44 -6.59 -6.52 -2.31
C MET A 44 -5.50 -5.60 -1.74
N GLN A 45 -4.32 -5.50 -2.38
CA GLN A 45 -3.19 -4.72 -1.86
C GLN A 45 -3.53 -3.23 -1.68
N THR A 46 -4.19 -2.59 -2.65
CA THR A 46 -4.55 -1.16 -2.56
C THR A 46 -5.35 -0.85 -1.31
N PHE A 47 -6.31 -1.72 -0.94
CA PHE A 47 -7.06 -1.63 0.30
C PHE A 47 -6.15 -1.69 1.53
N VAL A 48 -5.23 -2.68 1.58
CA VAL A 48 -4.32 -2.86 2.73
C VAL A 48 -3.30 -1.72 2.82
N ILE A 49 -2.78 -1.22 1.71
CA ILE A 49 -1.87 -0.07 1.68
C ILE A 49 -2.50 1.16 2.32
N LEU A 50 -3.73 1.50 1.93
CA LEU A 50 -4.45 2.63 2.52
C LEU A 50 -4.80 2.38 4.00
N LEU A 51 -5.22 1.16 4.34
CA LEU A 51 -5.50 0.74 5.71
C LEU A 51 -4.27 0.93 6.62
N LEU A 52 -3.10 0.48 6.17
CA LEU A 52 -1.84 0.65 6.92
C LEU A 52 -1.46 2.14 7.05
N GLY A 53 -1.64 2.94 6.00
CA GLY A 53 -1.44 4.38 6.07
C GLY A 53 -2.29 5.03 7.16
N ILE A 54 -3.61 4.75 7.18
CA ILE A 54 -4.54 5.31 8.17
C ILE A 54 -4.20 4.85 9.59
N SER A 55 -3.91 3.55 9.77
CA SER A 55 -3.70 2.95 11.11
C SER A 55 -2.32 3.19 11.69
N LEU A 56 -1.26 3.17 10.87
CA LEU A 56 0.12 3.32 11.31
C LEU A 56 0.66 4.76 11.12
N GLY A 57 -0.05 5.59 10.34
CA GLY A 57 0.44 6.92 9.96
C GLY A 57 1.52 6.87 8.88
N HIS A 58 1.92 8.05 8.38
CA HIS A 58 2.78 8.14 7.21
C HIS A 58 4.19 7.56 7.40
N LYS A 59 4.82 7.77 8.56
CA LYS A 59 6.19 7.28 8.82
C LYS A 59 6.25 5.75 8.87
N MET A 60 5.43 5.15 9.71
CA MET A 60 5.39 3.70 9.88
C MET A 60 4.79 3.00 8.66
N GLY A 61 3.75 3.58 8.05
CA GLY A 61 3.18 3.07 6.82
C GLY A 61 4.22 3.03 5.70
N LEU A 62 4.97 4.13 5.50
CA LEU A 62 6.03 4.20 4.50
C LEU A 62 7.15 3.17 4.79
N ALA A 63 7.61 3.08 6.05
CA ALA A 63 8.61 2.10 6.45
C ALA A 63 8.15 0.65 6.17
N THR A 64 6.87 0.34 6.46
CA THR A 64 6.28 -0.98 6.21
C THR A 64 6.24 -1.32 4.72
N VAL A 65 5.77 -0.38 3.88
CA VAL A 65 5.71 -0.61 2.42
C VAL A 65 7.11 -0.69 1.82
N THR A 66 8.05 0.14 2.30
CA THR A 66 9.46 0.05 1.88
C THR A 66 10.05 -1.32 2.23
N LEU A 67 9.82 -1.81 3.45
CA LEU A 67 10.26 -3.15 3.88
C LEU A 67 9.67 -4.23 2.96
N TYR A 68 8.36 -4.18 2.67
CA TYR A 68 7.70 -5.10 1.75
C TYR A 68 8.35 -5.12 0.35
N LEU A 69 8.69 -3.95 -0.19
CA LEU A 69 9.39 -3.87 -1.49
C LEU A 69 10.79 -4.45 -1.42
N LEU A 70 11.53 -4.18 -0.32
CA LEU A 70 12.85 -4.76 -0.10
C LEU A 70 12.80 -6.29 0.03
N GLU A 71 11.83 -6.83 0.77
CA GLU A 71 11.60 -8.28 0.85
C GLU A 71 11.46 -8.90 -0.55
N GLY A 72 10.69 -8.27 -1.43
CA GLY A 72 10.53 -8.71 -2.80
C GLY A 72 11.81 -8.56 -3.65
N ILE A 73 12.58 -7.47 -3.48
CA ILE A 73 13.87 -7.24 -4.14
C ILE A 73 14.88 -8.34 -3.73
N PHE A 74 14.90 -8.73 -2.47
CA PHE A 74 15.77 -9.80 -1.97
C PHE A 74 15.28 -11.22 -2.32
N GLY A 75 14.25 -11.33 -3.15
CA GLY A 75 13.82 -12.61 -3.73
C GLY A 75 12.71 -13.33 -2.96
N LEU A 76 12.13 -12.73 -1.92
CA LEU A 76 10.95 -13.31 -1.27
C LEU A 76 9.74 -13.22 -2.22
N PRO A 77 8.92 -14.28 -2.35
CA PRO A 77 7.79 -14.31 -3.30
C PRO A 77 6.57 -13.56 -2.75
N VAL A 78 6.75 -12.30 -2.33
CA VAL A 78 5.73 -11.47 -1.66
C VAL A 78 4.76 -10.80 -2.64
N PHE A 79 5.14 -10.62 -3.92
CA PHE A 79 4.33 -9.94 -4.92
C PHE A 79 3.22 -10.81 -5.50
N ALA A 80 2.22 -10.18 -6.12
CA ALA A 80 0.99 -10.83 -6.60
C ALA A 80 1.23 -11.98 -7.58
N ASN A 81 2.19 -11.84 -8.50
CA ASN A 81 2.53 -12.83 -9.52
C ASN A 81 3.90 -13.48 -9.29
N SER A 82 4.42 -13.43 -8.08
CA SER A 82 5.64 -14.16 -7.72
C SER A 82 5.26 -15.51 -7.08
N PRO A 83 6.00 -16.60 -7.36
CA PRO A 83 7.19 -16.63 -8.21
C PRO A 83 6.94 -16.76 -9.71
N GLU A 84 5.70 -16.94 -10.19
CA GLU A 84 5.35 -17.32 -11.57
C GLU A 84 5.89 -16.34 -12.63
N LYS A 85 5.91 -15.04 -12.30
CA LYS A 85 6.46 -13.97 -13.19
C LYS A 85 7.81 -13.43 -12.70
N GLY A 86 8.57 -14.27 -11.98
CA GLY A 86 9.87 -13.93 -11.45
C GLY A 86 9.87 -13.48 -9.99
N ILE A 87 11.06 -13.41 -9.43
CA ILE A 87 11.37 -12.95 -8.07
C ILE A 87 12.53 -11.97 -8.10
N GLY A 88 12.74 -11.25 -7.03
CA GLY A 88 13.82 -10.27 -6.91
C GLY A 88 13.65 -9.12 -7.89
N LEU A 89 14.77 -8.58 -8.35
CA LEU A 89 14.82 -7.44 -9.27
C LEU A 89 14.11 -7.70 -10.61
N VAL A 90 14.07 -8.95 -11.08
CA VAL A 90 13.41 -9.33 -12.33
C VAL A 90 11.91 -8.99 -12.28
N TYR A 91 11.26 -9.10 -11.13
CA TYR A 91 9.85 -8.73 -10.99
C TYR A 91 9.60 -7.25 -11.29
N PHE A 92 10.58 -6.38 -11.00
CA PHE A 92 10.49 -4.94 -11.21
C PHE A 92 10.62 -4.49 -12.66
N THR A 93 11.02 -5.38 -13.58
CA THR A 93 10.98 -5.11 -15.03
C THR A 93 9.58 -5.33 -15.61
N GLY A 94 8.65 -5.88 -14.83
CA GLY A 94 7.30 -6.19 -15.27
C GLY A 94 6.32 -5.01 -15.18
N PRO A 95 5.08 -5.20 -15.66
CA PRO A 95 4.06 -4.14 -15.77
C PRO A 95 3.54 -3.63 -14.42
N THR A 96 3.78 -4.34 -13.33
CA THR A 96 3.29 -3.98 -11.98
C THR A 96 4.20 -3.03 -11.22
N MET A 97 5.44 -2.80 -11.67
CA MET A 97 6.43 -2.00 -10.94
C MET A 97 5.92 -0.59 -10.61
N GLY A 98 5.35 0.12 -11.58
CA GLY A 98 4.86 1.48 -11.35
C GLY A 98 3.78 1.53 -10.27
N TYR A 99 2.90 0.54 -10.20
CA TYR A 99 1.88 0.42 -9.16
C TYR A 99 2.50 0.16 -7.78
N LEU A 100 3.56 -0.65 -7.71
CA LEU A 100 4.29 -0.90 -6.47
C LEU A 100 4.98 0.37 -5.95
N ILE A 101 5.59 1.17 -6.83
CA ILE A 101 6.12 2.50 -6.47
C ILE A 101 5.00 3.43 -6.01
N GLY A 102 3.86 3.39 -6.70
CA GLY A 102 2.66 4.15 -6.32
C GLY A 102 2.16 3.82 -4.91
N PHE A 103 2.39 2.61 -4.38
CA PHE A 103 2.06 2.25 -3.00
C PHE A 103 2.78 3.12 -1.96
N LEU A 104 4.05 3.49 -2.20
CA LEU A 104 4.81 4.37 -1.31
C LEU A 104 4.15 5.75 -1.20
N ILE A 105 3.72 6.30 -2.33
CA ILE A 105 3.06 7.60 -2.37
C ILE A 105 1.68 7.52 -1.72
N ALA A 106 0.91 6.48 -2.06
CA ALA A 106 -0.43 6.28 -1.54
C ALA A 106 -0.46 6.10 -0.01
N VAL A 107 0.43 5.27 0.54
CA VAL A 107 0.52 5.04 2.00
C VAL A 107 0.94 6.31 2.73
N TYR A 108 1.84 7.10 2.15
CA TYR A 108 2.27 8.38 2.72
C TYR A 108 1.10 9.36 2.81
N PHE A 109 0.34 9.57 1.73
CA PHE A 109 -0.81 10.46 1.75
C PHE A 109 -1.93 9.95 2.68
N ALA A 110 -2.28 8.67 2.60
CA ALA A 110 -3.27 8.07 3.50
C ALA A 110 -2.87 8.21 4.97
N GLY A 111 -1.58 8.11 5.29
CA GLY A 111 -1.07 8.27 6.65
C GLY A 111 -0.93 9.70 7.13
N SER A 112 -0.78 10.67 6.21
CA SER A 112 -0.61 12.10 6.50
C SER A 112 -1.94 12.83 6.67
N PHE A 113 -3.00 12.38 6.03
CA PHE A 113 -4.29 13.03 6.09
C PHE A 113 -4.93 12.93 7.48
N LYS A 114 -5.59 14.04 7.90
CA LYS A 114 -6.48 14.06 9.06
C LYS A 114 -7.90 13.70 8.60
N PHE A 115 -8.51 12.70 9.19
CA PHE A 115 -9.84 12.20 8.84
C PHE A 115 -10.89 12.67 9.87
N ASP A 116 -10.99 13.97 10.04
CA ASP A 116 -11.81 14.65 11.08
C ASP A 116 -13.00 15.42 10.52
N LYS A 117 -13.08 15.59 9.19
CA LYS A 117 -14.05 16.48 8.53
C LYS A 117 -15.23 15.76 7.84
N GLY A 118 -15.69 14.63 8.39
CA GLY A 118 -16.85 13.90 7.88
C GLY A 118 -16.55 12.91 6.73
N MET A 119 -17.59 12.19 6.33
CA MET A 119 -17.48 11.05 5.41
C MET A 119 -17.04 11.46 3.99
N LEU A 120 -17.61 12.55 3.45
CA LEU A 120 -17.26 13.02 2.11
C LEU A 120 -15.77 13.43 2.00
N ASN A 121 -15.29 14.15 3.01
CA ASN A 121 -13.88 14.55 3.05
C ASN A 121 -12.95 13.32 3.18
N THR A 122 -13.34 12.33 3.99
CA THR A 122 -12.61 11.06 4.10
C THR A 122 -12.60 10.32 2.76
N PHE A 123 -13.73 10.22 2.09
CA PHE A 123 -13.85 9.58 0.78
C PHE A 123 -12.93 10.24 -0.25
N LEU A 124 -12.95 11.58 -0.36
CA LEU A 124 -12.10 12.32 -1.29
C LEU A 124 -10.61 12.10 -0.99
N LYS A 125 -10.20 12.07 0.27
CA LYS A 125 -8.81 11.81 0.66
C LYS A 125 -8.35 10.39 0.30
N LEU A 126 -9.24 9.40 0.42
CA LEU A 126 -8.96 8.03 0.00
C LEU A 126 -8.83 7.94 -1.52
N ILE A 127 -9.70 8.61 -2.29
CA ILE A 127 -9.59 8.70 -3.75
C ILE A 127 -8.25 9.33 -4.13
N VAL A 128 -7.89 10.47 -3.54
CA VAL A 128 -6.61 11.13 -3.83
C VAL A 128 -5.43 10.20 -3.53
N SER A 129 -5.48 9.48 -2.40
CA SER A 129 -4.40 8.56 -2.04
C SER A 129 -4.25 7.42 -3.05
N VAL A 130 -5.35 6.78 -3.46
CA VAL A 130 -5.31 5.65 -4.40
C VAL A 130 -4.98 6.09 -5.82
N SER A 131 -5.33 7.32 -6.22
CA SER A 131 -5.06 7.85 -7.55
C SER A 131 -3.56 7.84 -7.89
N PHE A 132 -2.68 8.05 -6.90
CA PHE A 132 -1.24 8.00 -7.13
C PHE A 132 -0.76 6.61 -7.57
N ILE A 133 -1.41 5.53 -7.10
CA ILE A 133 -1.09 4.17 -7.54
C ILE A 133 -1.33 4.03 -9.04
N TYR A 134 -2.48 4.52 -9.51
CA TYR A 134 -2.86 4.42 -10.91
C TYR A 134 -2.12 5.41 -11.81
N ILE A 135 -1.81 6.60 -11.31
CA ILE A 135 -1.01 7.59 -12.06
C ILE A 135 0.38 7.03 -12.34
N VAL A 136 1.11 6.63 -11.29
CA VAL A 136 2.47 6.09 -11.44
C VAL A 136 2.46 4.76 -12.19
N GLY A 137 1.47 3.90 -11.89
CA GLY A 137 1.28 2.62 -12.59
C GLY A 137 1.04 2.79 -14.09
N SER A 138 0.19 3.74 -14.49
CA SER A 138 -0.12 4.01 -15.90
C SER A 138 1.05 4.63 -16.64
N ILE A 139 1.79 5.54 -15.99
CA ILE A 139 3.02 6.11 -16.59
C ILE A 139 4.02 4.98 -16.87
N TRP A 140 4.28 4.13 -15.89
CA TRP A 140 5.19 2.99 -16.07
C TRP A 140 4.70 2.05 -17.17
N LEU A 141 3.41 1.70 -17.15
CA LEU A 141 2.83 0.81 -18.13
C LEU A 141 2.94 1.37 -19.55
N GLY A 142 2.67 2.67 -19.75
CA GLY A 142 2.84 3.35 -21.04
C GLY A 142 4.28 3.36 -21.53
N MET A 143 5.26 3.53 -20.62
CA MET A 143 6.68 3.42 -20.97
C MET A 143 7.08 1.99 -21.36
N LEU A 144 6.47 0.98 -20.73
CA LEU A 144 6.81 -0.42 -20.93
C LEU A 144 6.22 -1.02 -22.21
N ILE A 145 4.94 -0.74 -22.51
CA ILE A 145 4.22 -1.40 -23.61
C ILE A 145 3.90 -0.46 -24.79
N GLY A 146 4.27 0.82 -24.67
CA GLY A 146 4.05 1.86 -25.68
C GLY A 146 2.78 2.68 -25.43
N TRP A 147 2.86 3.97 -25.72
CA TRP A 147 1.75 4.92 -25.58
C TRP A 147 0.72 4.84 -26.70
N ASP A 148 0.99 4.06 -27.75
CA ASP A 148 0.05 3.69 -28.81
C ASP A 148 -1.07 2.76 -28.30
N LYS A 149 -0.87 2.11 -27.16
CA LYS A 149 -1.85 1.25 -26.50
C LYS A 149 -2.84 2.04 -25.66
N PRO A 150 -4.06 1.56 -25.48
CA PRO A 150 -5.08 2.22 -24.66
C PRO A 150 -4.79 2.04 -23.17
N ILE A 151 -3.74 2.70 -22.64
CA ILE A 151 -3.20 2.51 -21.28
C ILE A 151 -4.27 2.64 -20.20
N PHE A 152 -5.13 3.65 -20.29
CA PHE A 152 -6.24 3.84 -19.33
C PHE A 152 -7.19 2.63 -19.33
N LYS A 153 -7.56 2.12 -20.51
CA LYS A 153 -8.51 1.02 -20.66
C LYS A 153 -7.99 -0.30 -20.08
N ILE A 154 -6.68 -0.52 -20.12
CA ILE A 154 -6.06 -1.78 -19.66
C ILE A 154 -5.43 -1.67 -18.26
N GLY A 155 -4.98 -0.48 -17.87
CA GLY A 155 -4.25 -0.26 -16.59
C GLY A 155 -5.07 0.40 -15.49
N VAL A 156 -6.26 0.98 -15.80
CA VAL A 156 -7.08 1.70 -14.81
C VAL A 156 -8.53 1.24 -14.83
N GLN A 157 -9.18 1.29 -15.98
CA GLN A 157 -10.63 1.07 -16.11
C GLN A 157 -11.14 -0.23 -15.49
N PRO A 158 -10.49 -1.41 -15.62
CA PRO A 158 -10.96 -2.66 -15.05
C PRO A 158 -11.01 -2.65 -13.52
N PHE A 159 -10.20 -1.78 -12.89
CA PHE A 159 -10.05 -1.73 -11.45
C PHE A 159 -11.03 -0.76 -10.77
N LEU A 160 -11.59 0.21 -11.50
CA LEU A 160 -12.34 1.34 -10.92
C LEU A 160 -13.49 0.89 -10.02
N LEU A 161 -14.27 -0.10 -10.43
CA LEU A 161 -15.40 -0.61 -9.65
C LEU A 161 -14.91 -1.28 -8.35
N ALA A 162 -13.88 -2.11 -8.44
CA ALA A 162 -13.31 -2.76 -7.26
C ALA A 162 -12.67 -1.76 -6.29
N GLU A 163 -12.01 -0.72 -6.83
CA GLU A 163 -11.44 0.34 -5.99
C GLU A 163 -12.54 1.14 -5.28
N LEU A 164 -13.65 1.42 -5.95
CA LEU A 164 -14.79 2.08 -5.31
C LEU A 164 -15.29 1.27 -4.11
N PHE A 165 -15.49 -0.06 -4.25
CA PHE A 165 -15.89 -0.93 -3.14
C PHE A 165 -14.87 -0.92 -2.00
N LYS A 166 -13.57 -1.01 -2.31
CA LYS A 166 -12.49 -0.96 -1.30
C LYS A 166 -12.47 0.37 -0.55
N ILE A 167 -12.64 1.49 -1.27
CA ILE A 167 -12.69 2.83 -0.67
C ILE A 167 -13.92 2.98 0.22
N LEU A 168 -15.09 2.50 -0.20
CA LEU A 168 -16.30 2.51 0.62
C LEU A 168 -16.13 1.68 1.89
N LEU A 169 -15.52 0.49 1.79
CA LEU A 169 -15.22 -0.34 2.94
C LEU A 169 -14.25 0.37 3.92
N LEU A 170 -13.20 1.00 3.39
CA LEU A 170 -12.26 1.79 4.20
C LEU A 170 -12.95 2.98 4.86
N LEU A 171 -13.87 3.63 4.18
CA LEU A 171 -14.64 4.75 4.71
C LEU A 171 -15.35 4.35 6.02
N PHE A 172 -16.03 3.19 6.03
CA PHE A 172 -16.69 2.65 7.22
C PHE A 172 -15.70 2.18 8.29
N LEU A 173 -14.53 1.69 7.90
CA LEU A 173 -13.50 1.21 8.83
C LEU A 173 -12.65 2.35 9.42
N THR A 174 -12.54 3.50 8.74
CA THR A 174 -11.66 4.61 9.14
C THR A 174 -11.82 5.02 10.62
N PRO A 175 -13.03 5.17 11.20
CA PRO A 175 -13.14 5.53 12.63
C PRO A 175 -12.50 4.48 13.56
N LYS A 176 -12.61 3.20 13.23
CA LYS A 176 -11.97 2.10 13.99
C LYS A 176 -10.46 2.14 13.85
N LEU A 177 -9.96 2.35 12.62
CA LEU A 177 -8.53 2.45 12.32
C LEU A 177 -7.86 3.61 13.05
N LEU A 178 -8.53 4.75 13.14
CA LEU A 178 -8.04 5.90 13.91
C LEU A 178 -7.97 5.61 15.42
N ARG A 179 -8.88 4.79 15.96
CA ARG A 179 -8.78 4.30 17.37
C ARG A 179 -7.55 3.41 17.54
N VAL A 180 -7.29 2.49 16.59
CA VAL A 180 -6.08 1.66 16.59
C VAL A 180 -4.82 2.51 16.58
N LYS A 181 -4.75 3.53 15.70
CA LYS A 181 -3.63 4.49 15.65
C LYS A 181 -3.36 5.14 17.00
N LYS A 182 -4.42 5.59 17.70
CA LYS A 182 -4.30 6.18 19.05
C LYS A 182 -3.79 5.18 20.08
N LEU A 183 -4.29 3.94 20.06
CA LEU A 183 -3.85 2.86 20.97
C LEU A 183 -2.39 2.48 20.77
N LEU A 184 -1.94 2.44 19.52
CA LEU A 184 -0.55 2.12 19.19
C LEU A 184 0.43 3.24 19.57
N LYS A 185 -0.07 4.45 19.90
CA LYS A 185 0.76 5.64 20.20
C LYS A 185 1.79 5.94 19.11
N ILE A 186 1.44 5.71 17.85
CA ILE A 186 2.26 6.01 16.68
C ILE A 186 1.93 7.44 16.24
N SER A 187 2.90 8.32 16.32
CA SER A 187 2.83 9.73 15.90
C SER A 187 3.41 9.93 14.51
#